data_09ed8aca2b5b7f09e7ac6d073177a8cf
#
_entry.id   09ed8aca2b5b7f09e7ac6d073177a8cf
#
_cell.length_a   1.000
_cell.length_b   1.000
_cell.length_c   1.000
_cell.angle_alpha   90.00
_cell.angle_beta   90.00
_cell.angle_gamma   90.00
#
_symmetry.space_group_name_H-M   'P 1'
#
loop_
_entity.id
_entity.type
_entity.pdbx_description
1 polymer ?
#
loop_
_entity_poly.entity_id
_entity_poly.type
_entity_poly.pdbx_seq_one_letter_code
_entity_poly.pdbx_strand_id
1 'polypeptide(L)'
;RPHGSVPAQLLDADIKRILHDYGRAVYRCAEAGLDGIELMAYGHLIDQFWTPAFNQRDDDFGGDLNGRLEFTYRLLDTIRQYVGPEFIVGIRMTGDDFLCTNPQFDPQSPSNPTQSGIQGLNETACLDIAKALEATAQLDFFNFVGGHLTTDMGLADCIPPMGNPSSP
;
A
#
# COMPACT_ATOMS: atom_id res chain seq x y z
N ARG A 1 9.55 23.13 1.97
CA ARG A 1 9.43 21.84 2.68
C ARG A 1 10.06 22.00 4.04
N PRO A 2 9.43 21.64 5.17
CA PRO A 2 10.11 21.55 6.43
C PRO A 2 11.13 20.41 6.32
N HIS A 3 12.38 20.72 6.53
CA HIS A 3 13.49 19.80 6.41
C HIS A 3 13.46 18.77 7.54
N GLY A 4 13.47 17.49 7.16
CA GLY A 4 14.30 16.53 7.86
C GLY A 4 13.74 15.86 9.09
N SER A 5 12.41 15.60 9.22
CA SER A 5 12.00 14.53 10.13
C SER A 5 12.17 13.19 9.41
N VAL A 6 13.14 12.41 9.84
CA VAL A 6 13.21 10.99 9.44
C VAL A 6 11.92 10.33 9.95
N PRO A 7 11.13 9.66 9.09
CA PRO A 7 9.96 8.92 9.55
C PRO A 7 10.37 7.91 10.63
N ALA A 8 9.69 7.92 11.76
CA ALA A 8 9.93 6.92 12.79
C ALA A 8 9.11 5.67 12.47
N GLN A 9 9.66 4.49 12.78
CA GLN A 9 8.93 3.25 12.71
C GLN A 9 7.74 3.30 13.67
N LEU A 10 6.55 2.86 13.20
CA LEU A 10 5.37 2.75 14.04
C LEU A 10 5.59 1.75 15.17
N LEU A 11 5.26 2.14 16.39
CA LEU A 11 5.23 1.26 17.53
C LEU A 11 3.91 0.46 17.56
N ASP A 12 3.88 -0.64 18.31
CA ASP A 12 2.68 -1.46 18.47
C ASP A 12 1.46 -0.65 18.96
N ALA A 13 1.69 0.32 19.86
CA ALA A 13 0.64 1.22 20.33
C ALA A 13 0.09 2.14 19.20
N ASP A 14 0.95 2.58 18.28
CA ASP A 14 0.53 3.37 17.12
C ASP A 14 -0.29 2.53 16.16
N ILE A 15 0.14 1.30 15.89
CA ILE A 15 -0.58 0.35 15.02
C ILE A 15 -1.97 0.09 15.60
N LYS A 16 -2.09 -0.23 16.90
CA LYS A 16 -3.38 -0.44 17.56
C LYS A 16 -4.30 0.78 17.45
N ARG A 17 -3.76 1.98 17.68
CA ARG A 17 -4.52 3.23 17.54
C ARG A 17 -5.00 3.44 16.10
N ILE A 18 -4.12 3.22 15.12
CA ILE A 18 -4.45 3.37 13.69
C ILE A 18 -5.56 2.39 13.29
N LEU A 19 -5.46 1.12 13.66
CA LEU A 19 -6.49 0.12 13.37
C LEU A 19 -7.84 0.53 13.96
N HIS A 20 -7.86 0.97 15.21
CA HIS A 20 -9.07 1.48 15.86
C HIS A 20 -9.64 2.71 15.12
N ASP A 21 -8.79 3.64 14.68
CA ASP A 21 -9.22 4.84 13.97
C ASP A 21 -9.80 4.50 12.59
N TYR A 22 -9.24 3.50 11.87
CA TYR A 22 -9.84 2.94 10.66
C TYR A 22 -11.24 2.36 10.92
N GLY A 23 -11.39 1.52 11.94
CA GLY A 23 -12.68 0.95 12.31
C GLY A 23 -13.73 2.02 12.57
N ARG A 24 -13.37 3.06 13.33
CA ARG A 24 -14.25 4.21 13.58
C ARG A 24 -14.59 5.02 12.33
N ALA A 25 -13.63 5.19 11.43
CA ALA A 25 -13.84 5.90 10.17
C ALA A 25 -14.85 5.13 9.30
N VAL A 26 -14.66 3.83 9.16
CA VAL A 26 -15.54 2.97 8.35
C VAL A 26 -16.95 2.90 8.96
N TYR A 27 -17.06 2.79 10.29
CA TYR A 27 -18.36 2.87 10.97
C TYR A 27 -19.12 4.17 10.64
N ARG A 28 -18.41 5.31 10.62
CA ARG A 28 -19.03 6.59 10.23
C ARG A 28 -19.47 6.61 8.78
N CYS A 29 -18.75 5.94 7.88
CA CYS A 29 -19.18 5.79 6.48
C CYS A 29 -20.50 5.02 6.40
N ALA A 30 -20.61 3.90 7.12
CA ALA A 30 -21.83 3.12 7.18
C ALA A 30 -23.01 3.90 7.81
N GLU A 31 -22.80 4.60 8.92
CA GLU A 31 -23.79 5.48 9.56
C GLU A 31 -24.25 6.62 8.64
N ALA A 32 -23.37 7.08 7.74
CA ALA A 32 -23.73 8.09 6.72
C ALA A 32 -24.51 7.51 5.54
N GLY A 33 -24.75 6.20 5.50
CA GLY A 33 -25.52 5.53 4.46
C GLY A 33 -24.70 5.19 3.20
N LEU A 34 -23.37 5.10 3.32
CA LEU A 34 -22.53 4.57 2.24
C LEU A 34 -22.65 3.05 2.19
N ASP A 35 -22.63 2.48 0.99
CA ASP A 35 -22.71 1.03 0.76
C ASP A 35 -21.36 0.33 0.98
N GLY A 36 -20.27 1.08 0.95
CA GLY A 36 -18.92 0.51 1.08
C GLY A 36 -17.79 1.55 1.09
N ILE A 37 -16.58 1.05 1.12
CA ILE A 37 -15.33 1.81 1.08
C ILE A 37 -14.31 1.15 0.16
N GLU A 38 -13.33 1.91 -0.29
CA GLU A 38 -12.10 1.43 -0.90
C GLU A 38 -10.91 1.81 -0.01
N LEU A 39 -10.14 0.82 0.44
CA LEU A 39 -8.90 1.04 1.18
C LEU A 39 -7.79 1.47 0.22
N MET A 40 -7.08 2.52 0.56
CA MET A 40 -5.95 3.00 -0.23
C MET A 40 -4.67 2.28 0.18
N ALA A 41 -4.28 1.27 -0.59
CA ALA A 41 -3.00 0.58 -0.47
C ALA A 41 -2.10 0.86 -1.69
N TYR A 42 -2.03 2.13 -2.04
CA TYR A 42 -1.23 2.64 -3.15
C TYR A 42 -0.51 3.92 -2.73
N GLY A 43 0.79 3.80 -2.45
CA GLY A 43 1.65 4.94 -2.08
C GLY A 43 1.39 5.50 -0.68
N HIS A 44 0.70 4.79 0.18
CA HIS A 44 0.35 5.17 1.54
C HIS A 44 0.66 4.07 2.54
N LEU A 45 0.20 4.22 3.78
CA LEU A 45 0.58 3.40 4.91
C LEU A 45 0.51 1.88 4.67
N ILE A 46 -0.56 1.39 4.03
CA ILE A 46 -0.81 -0.06 3.92
C ILE A 46 0.27 -0.74 3.08
N ASP A 47 0.54 -0.25 1.89
CA ASP A 47 1.52 -0.85 0.98
C ASP A 47 2.97 -0.71 1.46
N GLN A 48 3.24 0.24 2.35
CA GLN A 48 4.55 0.36 3.00
C GLN A 48 4.88 -0.83 3.91
N PHE A 49 3.87 -1.53 4.43
CA PHE A 49 4.08 -2.80 5.13
C PHE A 49 4.40 -3.93 4.15
N TRP A 50 3.85 -3.91 2.94
CA TRP A 50 3.95 -5.01 1.98
C TRP A 50 5.31 -5.12 1.31
N THR A 51 5.89 -3.96 0.92
CA THR A 51 7.11 -3.92 0.13
C THR A 51 8.37 -4.11 0.97
N PRO A 52 9.21 -5.11 0.66
CA PRO A 52 10.50 -5.28 1.32
C PRO A 52 11.44 -4.08 1.16
N ALA A 53 11.21 -3.24 0.13
CA ALA A 53 11.99 -2.02 -0.08
C ALA A 53 11.87 -1.02 1.08
N PHE A 54 10.71 -0.95 1.73
CA PHE A 54 10.45 -0.04 2.84
C PHE A 54 10.30 -0.75 4.18
N ASN A 55 9.70 -1.95 4.17
CA ASN A 55 9.47 -2.69 5.40
C ASN A 55 10.69 -3.52 5.80
N GLN A 56 11.51 -2.97 6.68
CA GLN A 56 12.69 -3.59 7.26
C GLN A 56 12.43 -4.08 8.69
N ARG A 57 11.16 -4.30 9.06
CA ARG A 57 10.78 -4.74 10.41
C ARG A 57 11.20 -6.18 10.64
N ASP A 58 11.57 -6.48 11.88
CA ASP A 58 11.94 -7.80 12.39
C ASP A 58 10.93 -8.34 13.44
N ASP A 59 9.78 -7.65 13.56
CA ASP A 59 8.65 -8.05 14.41
C ASP A 59 7.52 -8.71 13.58
N ASP A 60 6.36 -8.93 14.21
CA ASP A 60 5.18 -9.57 13.61
C ASP A 60 4.73 -8.93 12.29
N PHE A 61 5.08 -7.68 12.05
CA PHE A 61 4.68 -6.90 10.89
C PHE A 61 5.72 -6.86 9.76
N GLY A 62 6.75 -7.71 9.79
CA GLY A 62 7.85 -7.72 8.84
C GLY A 62 8.25 -9.13 8.40
N GLY A 63 9.42 -9.24 7.77
CA GLY A 63 9.98 -10.51 7.36
C GLY A 63 9.31 -11.11 6.12
N ASP A 64 8.69 -12.28 6.24
CA ASP A 64 8.04 -12.97 5.12
C ASP A 64 6.74 -12.29 4.66
N LEU A 65 6.11 -12.85 3.63
CA LEU A 65 4.87 -12.28 3.08
C LEU A 65 3.76 -12.17 4.13
N ASN A 66 3.58 -13.19 4.97
CA ASN A 66 2.53 -13.20 5.98
C ASN A 66 2.75 -12.11 7.04
N GLY A 67 3.97 -11.96 7.53
CA GLY A 67 4.30 -10.89 8.47
C GLY A 67 4.10 -9.50 7.84
N ARG A 68 4.50 -9.30 6.60
CA ARG A 68 4.26 -8.04 5.90
C ARG A 68 2.78 -7.75 5.65
N LEU A 69 1.93 -8.78 5.55
CA LEU A 69 0.48 -8.64 5.41
C LEU A 69 -0.27 -8.53 6.75
N GLU A 70 0.38 -8.80 7.88
CA GLU A 70 -0.24 -8.85 9.21
C GLU A 70 -1.00 -7.57 9.55
N PHE A 71 -0.45 -6.40 9.22
CA PHE A 71 -1.15 -5.13 9.39
C PHE A 71 -2.49 -5.12 8.63
N THR A 72 -2.48 -5.59 7.39
CA THR A 72 -3.67 -5.61 6.54
C THR A 72 -4.69 -6.62 7.03
N TYR A 73 -4.26 -7.79 7.48
CA TYR A 73 -5.14 -8.78 8.08
C TYR A 73 -5.87 -8.22 9.30
N ARG A 74 -5.12 -7.62 10.24
CA ARG A 74 -5.72 -6.98 11.42
C ARG A 74 -6.63 -5.80 11.05
N LEU A 75 -6.29 -5.07 9.99
CA LEU A 75 -7.12 -3.97 9.49
C LEU A 75 -8.47 -4.48 8.95
N LEU A 76 -8.45 -5.53 8.12
CA LEU A 76 -9.66 -6.14 7.59
C LEU A 76 -10.53 -6.73 8.71
N ASP A 77 -9.94 -7.46 9.65
CA ASP A 77 -10.64 -7.97 10.84
C ASP A 77 -11.31 -6.85 11.63
N THR A 78 -10.57 -5.76 11.84
CA THR A 78 -11.11 -4.59 12.55
C THR A 78 -12.28 -3.98 11.80
N ILE A 79 -12.15 -3.76 10.49
CA ILE A 79 -13.22 -3.20 9.66
C ILE A 79 -14.47 -4.08 9.74
N ARG A 80 -14.33 -5.40 9.55
CA ARG A 80 -15.46 -6.34 9.60
C ARG A 80 -16.14 -6.39 10.96
N GLN A 81 -15.41 -6.19 12.05
CA GLN A 81 -15.99 -6.05 13.39
C GLN A 81 -16.90 -4.81 13.54
N TYR A 82 -16.59 -3.73 12.82
CA TYR A 82 -17.36 -2.48 12.89
C TYR A 82 -18.58 -2.45 11.97
N VAL A 83 -18.48 -3.07 10.78
CA VAL A 83 -19.53 -2.93 9.74
C VAL A 83 -20.12 -4.24 9.23
N GLY A 84 -19.58 -5.38 9.65
CA GLY A 84 -20.09 -6.70 9.26
C GLY A 84 -19.77 -7.09 7.81
N PRO A 85 -20.31 -8.25 7.36
CA PRO A 85 -19.98 -8.81 6.06
C PRO A 85 -20.71 -8.16 4.87
N GLU A 86 -21.86 -7.51 5.10
CA GLU A 86 -22.69 -6.94 4.02
C GLU A 86 -22.17 -5.59 3.51
N PHE A 87 -21.29 -4.92 4.27
CA PHE A 87 -20.71 -3.66 3.85
C PHE A 87 -19.58 -3.91 2.84
N ILE A 88 -19.62 -3.25 1.69
CA ILE A 88 -18.65 -3.45 0.61
C ILE A 88 -17.28 -2.91 1.02
N VAL A 89 -16.25 -3.75 0.95
CA VAL A 89 -14.86 -3.36 1.24
C VAL A 89 -13.97 -3.74 0.07
N GLY A 90 -13.47 -2.72 -0.63
CA GLY A 90 -12.47 -2.91 -1.67
C GLY A 90 -11.09 -2.47 -1.23
N ILE A 91 -10.08 -2.83 -2.04
CA ILE A 91 -8.71 -2.37 -1.84
C ILE A 91 -8.10 -1.91 -3.16
N ARG A 92 -7.52 -0.71 -3.13
CA ARG A 92 -6.75 -0.17 -4.24
C ARG A 92 -5.27 -0.44 -4.00
N MET A 93 -4.64 -1.17 -4.93
CA MET A 93 -3.26 -1.60 -4.80
C MET A 93 -2.49 -1.47 -6.11
N THR A 94 -1.17 -1.46 -6.04
CA THR A 94 -0.35 -1.51 -7.23
C THR A 94 -0.35 -2.92 -7.84
N GLY A 95 -0.26 -3.00 -9.17
CA GLY A 95 0.04 -4.23 -9.90
C GLY A 95 1.55 -4.43 -10.14
N ASP A 96 2.30 -3.34 -10.13
CA ASP A 96 3.78 -3.27 -10.15
C ASP A 96 4.17 -1.88 -9.65
N ASP A 97 5.08 -1.80 -8.70
CA ASP A 97 5.55 -0.52 -8.15
C ASP A 97 6.64 0.13 -8.99
N PHE A 98 7.15 -0.59 -9.99
CA PHE A 98 8.24 -0.20 -10.88
C PHE A 98 9.54 0.26 -10.18
N LEU A 99 9.70 0.00 -8.91
CA LEU A 99 10.92 0.34 -8.18
C LEU A 99 12.14 -0.42 -8.70
N CYS A 100 11.91 -1.65 -9.19
CA CYS A 100 12.97 -2.51 -9.73
C CYS A 100 13.39 -2.14 -11.16
N THR A 101 12.52 -1.47 -11.92
CA THR A 101 12.69 -1.25 -13.37
C THR A 101 12.86 0.20 -13.78
N ASN A 102 12.66 1.14 -12.83
CA ASN A 102 12.74 2.57 -13.15
C ASN A 102 14.21 3.03 -13.29
N PRO A 103 14.67 3.39 -14.52
CA PRO A 103 16.05 3.85 -14.73
C PRO A 103 16.36 5.21 -14.09
N GLN A 104 15.35 5.96 -13.60
CA GLN A 104 15.55 7.19 -12.83
C GLN A 104 15.96 6.90 -11.38
N PHE A 105 15.75 5.66 -10.92
CA PHE A 105 16.35 5.18 -9.69
C PHE A 105 17.80 4.79 -10.01
N ASP A 106 18.71 5.75 -9.86
CA ASP A 106 20.14 5.46 -9.96
C ASP A 106 20.50 4.37 -8.95
N PRO A 107 20.90 3.17 -9.41
CA PRO A 107 21.28 2.10 -8.50
C PRO A 107 22.51 2.45 -7.65
N GLN A 108 23.19 3.55 -7.96
CA GLN A 108 24.33 4.09 -7.21
C GLN A 108 23.91 5.14 -6.16
N SER A 109 22.65 5.59 -6.17
CA SER A 109 22.19 6.60 -5.22
C SER A 109 22.03 6.03 -3.81
N PRO A 110 22.62 6.64 -2.77
CA PRO A 110 22.44 6.22 -1.38
C PRO A 110 20.98 6.23 -0.90
N SER A 111 20.13 6.97 -1.58
CA SER A 111 18.69 7.05 -1.29
C SER A 111 17.85 6.04 -2.07
N ASN A 112 18.49 5.23 -2.94
CA ASN A 112 17.78 4.22 -3.72
C ASN A 112 17.56 2.97 -2.88
N PRO A 113 16.32 2.56 -2.60
CA PRO A 113 16.03 1.37 -1.82
C PRO A 113 16.54 0.08 -2.50
N THR A 114 16.78 0.08 -3.82
CA THR A 114 17.30 -1.09 -4.53
C THR A 114 18.80 -1.31 -4.31
N GLN A 115 19.54 -0.35 -3.74
CA GLN A 115 20.97 -0.53 -3.40
C GLN A 115 21.23 -1.65 -2.38
N SER A 116 20.24 -1.99 -1.58
CA SER A 116 20.36 -3.07 -0.58
C SER A 116 20.09 -4.46 -1.14
N GLY A 117 19.85 -4.60 -2.45
CA GLY A 117 19.37 -5.84 -3.05
C GLY A 117 17.91 -6.16 -2.69
N ILE A 118 17.23 -5.23 -2.06
CA ILE A 118 15.82 -5.35 -1.69
C ILE A 118 14.99 -4.93 -2.88
N GLN A 119 14.12 -5.84 -3.32
CA GLN A 119 13.24 -5.59 -4.46
C GLN A 119 11.93 -4.94 -4.02
N GLY A 120 11.40 -4.04 -4.85
CA GLY A 120 10.01 -3.57 -4.75
C GLY A 120 9.02 -4.68 -5.11
N LEU A 121 7.75 -4.30 -5.26
CA LEU A 121 6.67 -5.21 -5.61
C LEU A 121 6.54 -5.29 -7.14
N ASN A 122 7.01 -6.37 -7.73
CA ASN A 122 6.73 -6.69 -9.13
C ASN A 122 5.36 -7.38 -9.28
N GLU A 123 4.94 -7.64 -10.52
CA GLU A 123 3.66 -8.29 -10.84
C GLU A 123 3.44 -9.59 -10.06
N THR A 124 4.47 -10.44 -9.94
CA THR A 124 4.37 -11.71 -9.20
C THR A 124 4.10 -11.48 -7.71
N ALA A 125 4.85 -10.57 -7.09
CA ALA A 125 4.67 -10.23 -5.68
C ALA A 125 3.29 -9.60 -5.43
N CYS A 126 2.82 -8.72 -6.31
CA CYS A 126 1.49 -8.13 -6.24
C CYS A 126 0.39 -9.18 -6.39
N LEU A 127 0.57 -10.16 -7.29
CA LEU A 127 -0.36 -11.28 -7.45
C LEU A 127 -0.41 -12.17 -6.21
N ASP A 128 0.74 -12.44 -5.58
CA ASP A 128 0.79 -13.25 -4.36
C ASP A 128 0.11 -12.52 -3.18
N ILE A 129 0.29 -11.20 -3.06
CA ILE A 129 -0.44 -10.36 -2.11
C ILE A 129 -1.95 -10.45 -2.37
N ALA A 130 -2.39 -10.24 -3.62
CA ALA A 130 -3.80 -10.28 -3.96
C ALA A 130 -4.43 -11.63 -3.62
N LYS A 131 -3.77 -12.75 -3.95
CA LYS A 131 -4.25 -14.10 -3.60
C LYS A 131 -4.34 -14.31 -2.08
N ALA A 132 -3.34 -13.84 -1.34
CA ALA A 132 -3.34 -13.98 0.12
C ALA A 132 -4.48 -13.17 0.75
N LEU A 133 -4.76 -11.96 0.25
CA LEU A 133 -5.88 -11.14 0.70
C LEU A 133 -7.24 -11.71 0.27
N GLU A 134 -7.36 -12.21 -0.96
CA GLU A 134 -8.57 -12.90 -1.45
C GLU A 134 -8.93 -14.09 -0.56
N ALA A 135 -7.92 -14.88 -0.15
CA ALA A 135 -8.11 -16.04 0.71
C ALA A 135 -8.72 -15.70 2.08
N THR A 136 -8.68 -14.45 2.52
CA THR A 136 -9.35 -14.01 3.76
C THR A 136 -10.86 -13.94 3.63
N ALA A 137 -11.39 -13.89 2.41
CA ALA A 137 -12.81 -13.65 2.09
C ALA A 137 -13.39 -12.37 2.75
N GLN A 138 -12.54 -11.37 2.99
CA GLN A 138 -12.95 -10.11 3.64
C GLN A 138 -13.01 -8.93 2.68
N LEU A 139 -12.50 -9.11 1.45
CA LEU A 139 -12.56 -8.11 0.38
C LEU A 139 -13.57 -8.51 -0.69
N ASP A 140 -14.29 -7.51 -1.19
CA ASP A 140 -15.30 -7.67 -2.24
C ASP A 140 -14.74 -7.36 -3.63
N PHE A 141 -13.72 -6.49 -3.72
CA PHE A 141 -13.06 -6.17 -4.98
C PHE A 141 -11.63 -5.66 -4.81
N PHE A 142 -10.87 -5.78 -5.90
CA PHE A 142 -9.53 -5.19 -6.05
C PHE A 142 -9.56 -4.13 -7.16
N ASN A 143 -8.93 -2.98 -6.90
CA ASN A 143 -8.69 -1.93 -7.87
C ASN A 143 -7.17 -1.82 -8.11
N PHE A 144 -6.70 -2.26 -9.29
CA PHE A 144 -5.27 -2.25 -9.61
C PHE A 144 -4.85 -0.98 -10.33
N VAL A 145 -3.73 -0.42 -9.90
CA VAL A 145 -3.06 0.72 -10.52
C VAL A 145 -1.60 0.38 -10.83
N GLY A 146 -0.97 1.11 -11.73
CA GLY A 146 0.47 0.99 -12.02
C GLY A 146 1.27 2.01 -11.22
N GLY A 147 2.48 1.62 -10.78
CA GLY A 147 3.43 2.51 -10.14
C GLY A 147 3.28 2.66 -8.62
N HIS A 148 4.02 3.63 -8.05
CA HIS A 148 4.01 3.93 -6.62
C HIS A 148 4.09 5.44 -6.36
N LEU A 149 3.10 6.00 -5.65
CA LEU A 149 2.95 7.45 -5.48
C LEU A 149 4.07 8.14 -4.68
N THR A 150 4.74 7.43 -3.78
CA THR A 150 5.72 8.06 -2.87
C THR A 150 7.12 8.15 -3.46
N THR A 151 7.44 7.32 -4.43
CA THR A 151 8.79 7.23 -4.99
C THR A 151 8.95 8.02 -6.27
N ASP A 152 7.85 8.31 -6.95
CA ASP A 152 7.92 9.04 -8.19
C ASP A 152 6.68 9.90 -8.42
N MET A 153 6.85 11.19 -8.17
CA MET A 153 5.91 12.19 -8.71
C MET A 153 5.94 12.19 -10.24
N GLY A 154 6.97 11.59 -10.86
CA GLY A 154 7.08 11.35 -12.28
C GLY A 154 6.43 10.05 -12.75
N LEU A 155 5.95 9.18 -11.86
CA LEU A 155 5.07 8.08 -12.24
C LEU A 155 3.63 8.53 -12.55
N ALA A 156 3.25 9.74 -12.15
CA ALA A 156 2.21 10.47 -12.85
C ALA A 156 2.53 10.57 -14.37
N ASP A 157 3.78 10.44 -14.76
CA ASP A 157 4.30 10.37 -16.13
C ASP A 157 4.28 8.96 -16.73
N CYS A 158 3.86 7.92 -16.04
CA CYS A 158 3.43 6.65 -16.66
C CYS A 158 2.10 6.78 -17.41
N ILE A 159 1.39 7.88 -17.27
CA ILE A 159 0.55 8.38 -18.32
C ILE A 159 1.55 8.82 -19.42
N PRO A 160 1.61 8.12 -20.60
CA PRO A 160 2.47 8.58 -21.68
C PRO A 160 2.16 10.07 -21.86
N PRO A 161 3.16 10.94 -21.99
CA PRO A 161 2.92 12.36 -22.15
C PRO A 161 1.86 12.48 -23.23
N MET A 162 0.70 12.98 -22.88
CA MET A 162 -0.32 13.29 -23.89
C MET A 162 0.40 14.22 -24.84
N GLY A 163 0.71 13.67 -26.03
CA GLY A 163 1.66 14.25 -26.96
C GLY A 163 1.47 15.74 -27.00
N ASN A 164 2.51 16.47 -26.69
CA ASN A 164 2.49 17.92 -26.83
C ASN A 164 2.03 18.21 -28.25
N PRO A 165 0.85 18.78 -28.51
CA PRO A 165 0.34 19.01 -29.87
C PRO A 165 1.18 20.03 -30.65
N SER A 166 2.32 20.43 -30.10
CA SER A 166 3.27 21.39 -30.67
C SER A 166 4.64 20.83 -31.00
N SER A 167 4.82 19.50 -31.06
CA SER A 167 6.03 18.92 -31.64
C SER A 167 5.79 18.65 -33.13
N PRO A 168 6.58 19.24 -34.06
CA PRO A 168 6.46 19.04 -35.51
C PRO A 168 6.78 17.62 -35.93
#